data_35693db13d38d13cade4ec2c430c7a37
#
_entry.id   35693db13d38d13cade4ec2c430c7a37
#
_cell.length_a   1.000
_cell.length_b   1.000
_cell.length_c   1.000
_cell.angle_alpha   90.00
_cell.angle_beta   90.00
_cell.angle_gamma   90.00
#
_symmetry.space_group_name_H-M   'P 1'
#
loop_
_entity.id
_entity.type
_entity.pdbx_description
1 polymer ?
#
loop_
_entity_poly.entity_id
_entity_poly.type
_entity_poly.pdbx_seq_one_letter_code
_entity_poly.pdbx_strand_id
1 'polypeptide(L)'
;FRGCTRGCRFCQAGMVYRPVREKTPETLVCQAESMLNSTGHDEISLTSLSSGDYSCLQDLTLKLLDKYENQNISISLPSLRLDSMTVDIIERLQEVRKSGLTFAPEAGTQRMRDVINKNLTEEQILGPVETAFKLGWSTVKLYFMIGLPGETMEDVLGIKDLAYKVKDKFFNRPKEEIKGNLKINASASCFVPKPFTPFQWVEQDSMDEFYDKAKSLQREIKDKKVSFSYHEPRLSYLEAVFARGDRRLSKALIRAWEKGCRFDGWYDMFDFGKWMEAFEETGIDPDFFGKRKRELDEILPWDFIDVGVTKRYLISEYKNAMEALITPDCRLNCTN
;
A
#
# COMPACT_ATOMS: atom_id res chain seq x y z
N PHE A 1 -16.51 -0.29 -3.71
CA PHE A 1 -16.52 -1.61 -4.37
C PHE A 1 -15.57 -2.58 -3.69
N ARG A 2 -15.64 -3.87 -4.05
CA ARG A 2 -14.76 -4.93 -3.55
C ARG A 2 -13.95 -5.51 -4.70
N GLY A 3 -12.72 -5.95 -4.40
CA GLY A 3 -11.77 -6.45 -5.38
C GLY A 3 -10.91 -5.34 -5.97
N CYS A 4 -9.96 -5.72 -6.82
CA CYS A 4 -9.08 -4.80 -7.53
C CYS A 4 -8.63 -5.44 -8.84
N THR A 5 -8.55 -4.66 -9.92
CA THR A 5 -8.19 -5.14 -11.27
C THR A 5 -6.71 -4.97 -11.59
N ARG A 6 -5.95 -4.25 -10.74
CA ARG A 6 -4.60 -3.76 -11.09
C ARG A 6 -3.53 -4.84 -11.20
N GLY A 7 -3.65 -5.94 -10.48
CA GLY A 7 -2.70 -7.05 -10.59
C GLY A 7 -1.33 -6.80 -9.96
N CYS A 8 -1.22 -5.92 -8.97
CA CYS A 8 0.03 -5.73 -8.23
C CYS A 8 0.51 -7.05 -7.63
N ARG A 9 1.75 -7.46 -7.93
CA ARG A 9 2.29 -8.81 -7.64
C ARG A 9 2.55 -9.10 -6.17
N PHE A 10 2.61 -8.08 -5.35
CA PHE A 10 2.75 -8.21 -3.89
C PHE A 10 1.40 -8.27 -3.16
N CYS A 11 0.30 -7.89 -3.81
CA CYS A 11 -0.96 -7.59 -3.16
C CYS A 11 -1.88 -8.81 -3.05
N GLN A 12 -1.97 -9.41 -1.87
CA GLN A 12 -2.87 -10.54 -1.60
C GLN A 12 -4.34 -10.16 -1.80
N ALA A 13 -4.76 -8.98 -1.33
CA ALA A 13 -6.13 -8.51 -1.49
C ALA A 13 -6.54 -8.36 -2.96
N GLY A 14 -5.60 -7.91 -3.82
CA GLY A 14 -5.82 -7.82 -5.26
C GLY A 14 -5.97 -9.18 -5.96
N MET A 15 -5.52 -10.26 -5.33
CA MET A 15 -5.66 -11.63 -5.86
C MET A 15 -6.92 -12.32 -5.29
N VAL A 16 -7.04 -12.36 -3.97
CA VAL A 16 -8.07 -13.13 -3.25
C VAL A 16 -9.48 -12.55 -3.46
N TYR A 17 -9.63 -11.23 -3.61
CA TYR A 17 -10.94 -10.58 -3.71
C TYR A 17 -11.42 -10.35 -5.15
N ARG A 18 -10.88 -11.03 -6.13
CA ARG A 18 -11.40 -11.05 -7.51
C ARG A 18 -12.70 -11.84 -7.60
N PRO A 19 -13.63 -11.47 -8.50
CA PRO A 19 -13.65 -10.30 -9.37
C PRO A 19 -14.03 -9.01 -8.64
N VAL A 20 -13.85 -7.86 -9.34
CA VAL A 20 -14.35 -6.57 -8.86
C VAL A 20 -15.89 -6.58 -8.86
N ARG A 21 -16.47 -6.07 -7.77
CA ARG A 21 -17.92 -5.95 -7.58
C ARG A 21 -18.25 -4.56 -7.08
N GLU A 22 -19.01 -3.83 -7.87
CA GLU A 22 -19.39 -2.45 -7.60
C GLU A 22 -20.86 -2.36 -7.17
N LYS A 23 -21.16 -1.42 -6.27
CA LYS A 23 -22.53 -0.99 -5.96
C LYS A 23 -22.85 0.24 -6.79
N THR A 24 -24.12 0.46 -7.11
CA THR A 24 -24.54 1.67 -7.82
C THR A 24 -24.41 2.92 -6.94
N PRO A 25 -24.25 4.12 -7.53
CA PRO A 25 -24.22 5.37 -6.79
C PRO A 25 -25.45 5.57 -5.90
N GLU A 26 -26.64 5.22 -6.38
CA GLU A 26 -27.91 5.35 -5.63
C GLU A 26 -27.88 4.50 -4.35
N THR A 27 -27.40 3.26 -4.46
CA THR A 27 -27.24 2.38 -3.30
C THR A 27 -26.27 2.97 -2.28
N LEU A 28 -25.16 3.55 -2.75
CA LEU A 28 -24.13 4.14 -1.88
C LEU A 28 -24.61 5.43 -1.22
N VAL A 29 -25.35 6.27 -1.92
CA VAL A 29 -25.97 7.50 -1.35
C VAL A 29 -26.99 7.13 -0.28
N CYS A 30 -27.86 6.13 -0.52
CA CYS A 30 -28.83 5.66 0.48
C CYS A 30 -28.13 5.09 1.73
N GLN A 31 -27.05 4.32 1.55
CA GLN A 31 -26.27 3.80 2.66
C GLN A 31 -25.56 4.91 3.45
N ALA A 32 -25.01 5.92 2.76
CA ALA A 32 -24.41 7.09 3.40
C ALA A 32 -25.42 7.82 4.28
N GLU A 33 -26.61 8.09 3.75
CA GLU A 33 -27.69 8.73 4.49
C GLU A 33 -28.11 7.94 5.74
N SER A 34 -28.32 6.64 5.60
CA SER A 34 -28.67 5.75 6.72
C SER A 34 -27.58 5.76 7.81
N MET A 35 -26.30 5.69 7.43
CA MET A 35 -25.18 5.71 8.38
C MET A 35 -25.08 7.06 9.10
N LEU A 36 -25.11 8.17 8.38
CA LEU A 36 -24.99 9.51 8.96
C LEU A 36 -26.15 9.80 9.92
N ASN A 37 -27.39 9.48 9.51
CA ASN A 37 -28.59 9.70 10.35
C ASN A 37 -28.60 8.84 11.62
N SER A 38 -28.05 7.62 11.56
CA SER A 38 -28.04 6.72 12.70
C SER A 38 -26.86 6.93 13.67
N THR A 39 -25.78 7.55 13.22
CA THR A 39 -24.55 7.71 14.02
C THR A 39 -24.28 9.14 14.45
N GLY A 40 -24.81 10.14 13.74
CA GLY A 40 -24.54 11.55 14.00
C GLY A 40 -23.11 12.00 13.69
N HIS A 41 -22.33 11.20 12.92
CA HIS A 41 -20.99 11.60 12.48
C HIS A 41 -21.07 12.72 11.43
N ASP A 42 -20.04 13.56 11.39
CA ASP A 42 -19.84 14.67 10.45
C ASP A 42 -18.84 14.34 9.34
N GLU A 43 -18.46 13.08 9.23
CA GLU A 43 -17.56 12.57 8.18
C GLU A 43 -18.02 11.22 7.66
N ILE A 44 -17.97 11.03 6.32
CA ILE A 44 -18.15 9.74 5.67
C ILE A 44 -16.96 9.42 4.79
N SER A 45 -16.43 8.19 4.91
CA SER A 45 -15.29 7.73 4.11
C SER A 45 -15.70 6.64 3.12
N LEU A 46 -15.36 6.82 1.84
CA LEU A 46 -15.61 5.87 0.77
C LEU A 46 -14.44 4.88 0.65
N THR A 47 -14.52 3.77 1.36
CA THR A 47 -13.44 2.78 1.45
C THR A 47 -13.50 1.73 0.35
N SER A 48 -12.39 1.52 -0.36
CA SER A 48 -12.18 0.41 -1.29
C SER A 48 -10.68 0.10 -1.44
N LEU A 49 -10.32 -0.96 -2.18
CA LEU A 49 -8.91 -1.27 -2.47
C LEU A 49 -8.29 -0.28 -3.47
N SER A 50 -9.09 0.40 -4.28
CA SER A 50 -8.63 1.40 -5.25
C SER A 50 -9.78 2.34 -5.61
N SER A 51 -10.06 3.33 -4.78
CA SER A 51 -11.24 4.20 -4.94
C SER A 51 -11.27 4.93 -6.27
N GLY A 52 -10.10 5.29 -6.83
CA GLY A 52 -10.00 5.89 -8.15
C GLY A 52 -10.41 5.00 -9.33
N ASP A 53 -10.54 3.70 -9.12
CA ASP A 53 -10.94 2.74 -10.16
C ASP A 53 -12.45 2.41 -10.16
N TYR A 54 -13.22 3.02 -9.26
CA TYR A 54 -14.67 2.87 -9.26
C TYR A 54 -15.29 3.56 -10.49
N SER A 55 -16.09 2.80 -11.25
CA SER A 55 -16.58 3.24 -12.56
C SER A 55 -17.45 4.51 -12.52
N CYS A 56 -18.16 4.75 -11.41
CA CYS A 56 -19.05 5.88 -11.21
C CYS A 56 -18.53 6.85 -10.12
N LEU A 57 -17.20 6.97 -9.94
CA LEU A 57 -16.62 7.77 -8.86
C LEU A 57 -17.06 9.24 -8.91
N GLN A 58 -17.02 9.87 -10.10
CA GLN A 58 -17.40 11.26 -10.28
C GLN A 58 -18.88 11.50 -9.95
N ASP A 59 -19.78 10.67 -10.52
CA ASP A 59 -21.22 10.77 -10.26
C ASP A 59 -21.56 10.59 -8.78
N LEU A 60 -20.98 9.58 -8.12
CA LEU A 60 -21.15 9.36 -6.68
C LEU A 60 -20.66 10.56 -5.87
N THR A 61 -19.48 11.08 -6.19
CA THR A 61 -18.88 12.19 -5.43
C THR A 61 -19.73 13.46 -5.56
N LEU A 62 -20.19 13.79 -6.76
CA LEU A 62 -21.07 14.92 -6.99
C LEU A 62 -22.40 14.78 -6.22
N LYS A 63 -23.06 13.62 -6.30
CA LYS A 63 -24.31 13.34 -5.56
C LYS A 63 -24.14 13.50 -4.04
N LEU A 64 -23.00 13.06 -3.50
CA LEU A 64 -22.72 13.21 -2.08
C LEU A 64 -22.42 14.66 -1.69
N LEU A 65 -21.62 15.38 -2.51
CA LEU A 65 -21.34 16.79 -2.29
C LEU A 65 -22.61 17.61 -2.33
N ASP A 66 -23.42 17.50 -3.39
CA ASP A 66 -24.69 18.23 -3.52
C ASP A 66 -25.64 17.99 -2.33
N LYS A 67 -25.60 16.78 -1.76
CA LYS A 67 -26.45 16.41 -0.63
C LYS A 67 -25.95 16.95 0.71
N TYR A 68 -24.63 17.02 0.93
CA TYR A 68 -24.04 17.18 2.25
C TYR A 68 -23.16 18.42 2.45
N GLU A 69 -22.75 19.15 1.39
CA GLU A 69 -21.87 20.33 1.52
C GLU A 69 -22.43 21.41 2.47
N ASN A 70 -23.77 21.62 2.45
CA ASN A 70 -24.43 22.60 3.33
C ASN A 70 -24.71 22.09 4.76
N GLN A 71 -24.35 20.85 5.05
CA GLN A 71 -24.55 20.22 6.36
C GLN A 71 -23.25 20.07 7.16
N ASN A 72 -22.13 20.63 6.66
CA ASN A 72 -20.79 20.47 7.23
C ASN A 72 -20.34 19.02 7.38
N ILE A 73 -20.86 18.10 6.54
CA ILE A 73 -20.45 16.71 6.50
C ILE A 73 -19.32 16.56 5.49
N SER A 74 -18.16 16.11 5.94
CA SER A 74 -17.01 15.91 5.10
C SER A 74 -17.01 14.55 4.39
N ILE A 75 -16.58 14.54 3.12
CA ILE A 75 -16.43 13.33 2.32
C ILE A 75 -14.95 13.02 2.18
N SER A 76 -14.53 11.87 2.72
CA SER A 76 -13.16 11.39 2.64
C SER A 76 -13.04 10.31 1.56
N LEU A 77 -12.07 10.49 0.66
CA LEU A 77 -11.78 9.58 -0.44
C LEU A 77 -10.38 8.99 -0.25
N PRO A 78 -10.21 7.98 0.58
CA PRO A 78 -8.92 7.33 0.73
C PRO A 78 -8.53 6.58 -0.56
N SER A 79 -7.23 6.49 -0.82
CA SER A 79 -6.70 5.81 -2.02
C SER A 79 -7.15 6.45 -3.34
N LEU A 80 -7.34 7.78 -3.33
CA LEU A 80 -7.74 8.53 -4.50
C LEU A 80 -6.57 8.65 -5.50
N ARG A 81 -6.88 8.46 -6.77
CA ARG A 81 -6.02 8.86 -7.89
C ARG A 81 -6.56 10.18 -8.43
N LEU A 82 -5.76 11.23 -8.39
CA LEU A 82 -6.19 12.56 -8.86
C LEU A 82 -6.46 12.60 -10.37
N ASP A 83 -5.87 11.68 -11.13
CA ASP A 83 -6.15 11.52 -12.57
C ASP A 83 -7.58 11.02 -12.87
N SER A 84 -8.30 10.54 -11.86
CA SER A 84 -9.67 10.03 -11.99
C SER A 84 -10.75 11.06 -11.65
N MET A 85 -10.39 12.32 -11.30
CA MET A 85 -11.34 13.37 -10.90
C MET A 85 -11.11 14.66 -11.66
N THR A 86 -12.19 15.41 -11.89
CA THR A 86 -12.11 16.77 -12.44
C THR A 86 -11.64 17.77 -11.38
N VAL A 87 -11.04 18.88 -11.83
CA VAL A 87 -10.55 19.96 -10.97
C VAL A 87 -11.67 20.47 -10.06
N ASP A 88 -12.88 20.69 -10.62
CA ASP A 88 -14.05 21.20 -9.89
C ASP A 88 -14.45 20.33 -8.71
N ILE A 89 -14.43 19.01 -8.87
CA ILE A 89 -14.73 18.06 -7.79
C ILE A 89 -13.67 18.14 -6.69
N ILE A 90 -12.41 18.25 -7.10
CA ILE A 90 -11.30 18.35 -6.16
C ILE A 90 -11.38 19.67 -5.36
N GLU A 91 -11.74 20.78 -6.00
CA GLU A 91 -11.94 22.08 -5.34
C GLU A 91 -13.08 22.02 -4.32
N ARG A 92 -14.24 21.50 -4.70
CA ARG A 92 -15.40 21.35 -3.80
C ARG A 92 -15.09 20.44 -2.58
N LEU A 93 -14.34 19.36 -2.78
CA LEU A 93 -13.90 18.50 -1.66
C LEU A 93 -12.99 19.24 -0.67
N GLN A 94 -12.18 20.21 -1.16
CA GLN A 94 -11.31 21.02 -0.31
C GLN A 94 -12.04 22.06 0.52
N GLU A 95 -13.14 22.62 0.01
CA GLU A 95 -13.92 23.63 0.71
C GLU A 95 -14.45 23.11 2.05
N VAL A 96 -14.80 21.82 2.09
CA VAL A 96 -15.31 21.18 3.31
C VAL A 96 -14.19 20.83 4.28
N ARG A 97 -13.08 20.23 3.81
CA ARG A 97 -11.93 19.88 4.67
C ARG A 97 -10.64 19.70 3.88
N LYS A 98 -9.59 20.41 4.27
CA LYS A 98 -8.24 20.22 3.69
C LYS A 98 -7.58 18.98 4.31
N SER A 99 -7.51 17.87 3.59
CA SER A 99 -6.75 16.69 3.95
C SER A 99 -5.42 16.65 3.18
N GLY A 100 -4.40 15.98 3.73
CA GLY A 100 -3.15 15.74 3.01
C GLY A 100 -3.37 14.73 1.87
N LEU A 101 -2.65 14.91 0.76
CA LEU A 101 -2.67 13.96 -0.35
C LEU A 101 -1.82 12.74 -0.05
N THR A 102 -2.33 11.58 -0.41
CA THR A 102 -1.63 10.31 -0.22
C THR A 102 -1.46 9.59 -1.54
N PHE A 103 -0.21 9.25 -1.86
CA PHE A 103 0.15 8.44 -3.01
C PHE A 103 0.91 7.20 -2.56
N ALA A 104 0.71 6.10 -3.24
CA ALA A 104 1.41 4.86 -3.01
C ALA A 104 2.15 4.42 -4.29
N PRO A 105 3.31 5.02 -4.63
CA PRO A 105 4.13 4.55 -5.73
C PRO A 105 4.67 3.14 -5.50
N GLU A 106 4.82 2.74 -4.24
CA GLU A 106 5.35 1.47 -3.72
C GLU A 106 6.84 1.28 -3.98
N ALA A 107 7.40 1.83 -5.07
CA ALA A 107 8.81 1.76 -5.40
C ALA A 107 9.34 3.08 -5.98
N GLY A 108 10.61 3.38 -5.72
CA GLY A 108 11.26 4.63 -6.14
C GLY A 108 11.52 4.71 -7.64
N THR A 109 11.94 3.60 -8.26
CA THR A 109 12.29 3.54 -9.69
C THR A 109 11.16 2.97 -10.54
N GLN A 110 11.16 3.32 -11.85
CA GLN A 110 10.21 2.74 -12.80
C GLN A 110 10.42 1.24 -12.92
N ARG A 111 11.67 0.78 -13.01
CA ARG A 111 12.01 -0.64 -13.07
C ARG A 111 11.34 -1.43 -11.93
N MET A 112 11.43 -0.95 -10.70
CA MET A 112 10.80 -1.65 -9.58
C MET A 112 9.28 -1.56 -9.59
N ARG A 113 8.70 -0.45 -10.07
CA ARG A 113 7.25 -0.37 -10.29
C ARG A 113 6.76 -1.38 -11.32
N ASP A 114 7.58 -1.66 -12.34
CA ASP A 114 7.28 -2.68 -13.36
C ASP A 114 7.44 -4.11 -12.80
N VAL A 115 8.50 -4.37 -12.01
CA VAL A 115 8.68 -5.64 -11.28
C VAL A 115 7.46 -5.98 -10.44
N ILE A 116 6.94 -5.04 -9.67
CA ILE A 116 5.76 -5.25 -8.81
C ILE A 116 4.43 -5.08 -9.53
N ASN A 117 4.46 -4.82 -10.84
CA ASN A 117 3.27 -4.55 -11.67
C ASN A 117 2.36 -3.46 -11.09
N LYS A 118 2.96 -2.36 -10.63
CA LYS A 118 2.18 -1.23 -10.09
C LYS A 118 1.40 -0.50 -11.19
N ASN A 119 1.84 -0.62 -12.44
CA ASN A 119 1.25 0.05 -13.61
C ASN A 119 1.06 1.56 -13.39
N LEU A 120 2.12 2.21 -12.94
CA LEU A 120 2.14 3.64 -12.62
C LEU A 120 3.45 4.25 -13.11
N THR A 121 3.38 5.17 -14.07
CA THR A 121 4.56 5.89 -14.55
C THR A 121 4.92 7.05 -13.62
N GLU A 122 6.14 7.57 -13.78
CA GLU A 122 6.57 8.75 -13.01
C GLU A 122 5.71 9.97 -13.32
N GLU A 123 5.32 10.16 -14.59
CA GLU A 123 4.43 11.25 -15.01
C GLU A 123 3.06 11.14 -14.37
N GLN A 124 2.53 9.92 -14.23
CA GLN A 124 1.25 9.66 -13.56
C GLN A 124 1.30 9.87 -12.04
N ILE A 125 2.49 9.98 -11.48
CA ILE A 125 2.68 10.40 -10.07
C ILE A 125 2.84 11.92 -10.01
N LEU A 126 3.72 12.48 -10.83
CA LEU A 126 4.11 13.89 -10.73
C LEU A 126 3.04 14.85 -11.26
N GLY A 127 2.29 14.49 -12.31
CA GLY A 127 1.24 15.31 -12.89
C GLY A 127 0.11 15.63 -11.90
N PRO A 128 -0.53 14.62 -11.28
CA PRO A 128 -1.52 14.84 -10.23
C PRO A 128 -1.02 15.64 -9.04
N VAL A 129 0.24 15.41 -8.62
CA VAL A 129 0.88 16.19 -7.53
C VAL A 129 1.01 17.67 -7.92
N GLU A 130 1.46 17.95 -9.14
CA GLU A 130 1.57 19.33 -9.64
C GLU A 130 0.22 20.03 -9.67
N THR A 131 -0.82 19.35 -10.16
CA THR A 131 -2.19 19.87 -10.17
C THR A 131 -2.65 20.20 -8.75
N ALA A 132 -2.44 19.29 -7.82
CA ALA A 132 -2.79 19.48 -6.42
C ALA A 132 -2.08 20.69 -5.81
N PHE A 133 -0.81 20.88 -6.09
CA PHE A 133 -0.07 22.05 -5.63
C PHE A 133 -0.62 23.36 -6.19
N LYS A 134 -1.05 23.38 -7.46
CA LYS A 134 -1.76 24.54 -8.06
C LYS A 134 -3.06 24.87 -7.33
N LEU A 135 -3.76 23.84 -6.85
CA LEU A 135 -4.99 23.96 -6.07
C LEU A 135 -4.75 24.28 -4.58
N GLY A 136 -3.50 24.43 -4.15
CA GLY A 136 -3.14 24.91 -2.80
C GLY A 136 -2.81 23.82 -1.78
N TRP A 137 -2.69 22.56 -2.21
CA TRP A 137 -2.13 21.52 -1.33
C TRP A 137 -0.65 21.81 -1.04
N SER A 138 -0.21 21.50 0.17
CA SER A 138 1.18 21.66 0.59
C SER A 138 1.70 20.46 1.41
N THR A 139 0.86 19.45 1.63
CA THR A 139 1.25 18.23 2.34
C THR A 139 1.00 17.02 1.47
N VAL A 140 2.07 16.24 1.22
CA VAL A 140 2.03 15.00 0.43
C VAL A 140 2.58 13.86 1.26
N LYS A 141 1.88 12.73 1.27
CA LYS A 141 2.34 11.46 1.84
C LYS A 141 2.65 10.49 0.71
N LEU A 142 3.85 9.90 0.76
CA LEU A 142 4.32 8.92 -0.22
C LEU A 142 4.59 7.60 0.50
N TYR A 143 3.94 6.52 0.05
CA TYR A 143 4.13 5.19 0.60
C TYR A 143 4.97 4.33 -0.34
N PHE A 144 5.96 3.66 0.24
CA PHE A 144 6.90 2.79 -0.45
C PHE A 144 7.06 1.46 0.27
N MET A 145 7.69 0.51 -0.39
CA MET A 145 8.23 -0.72 0.19
C MET A 145 9.74 -0.79 -0.06
N ILE A 146 10.46 -1.44 0.84
CA ILE A 146 11.87 -1.83 0.70
C ILE A 146 11.99 -3.34 0.86
N GLY A 147 13.00 -3.94 0.25
CA GLY A 147 13.20 -5.39 0.22
C GLY A 147 12.35 -6.10 -0.84
N LEU A 148 11.97 -5.40 -1.90
CA LEU A 148 11.25 -5.99 -3.02
C LEU A 148 12.13 -6.98 -3.80
N PRO A 149 11.56 -8.03 -4.42
CA PRO A 149 12.33 -9.01 -5.19
C PRO A 149 13.18 -8.35 -6.29
N GLY A 150 14.48 -8.60 -6.28
CA GLY A 150 15.42 -8.03 -7.25
C GLY A 150 15.73 -6.54 -7.06
N GLU A 151 15.39 -5.96 -5.91
CA GLU A 151 15.68 -4.57 -5.55
C GLU A 151 17.18 -4.36 -5.31
N THR A 152 17.73 -3.31 -5.88
CA THR A 152 19.10 -2.85 -5.64
C THR A 152 19.12 -1.62 -4.73
N MET A 153 20.29 -1.27 -4.20
CA MET A 153 20.42 -0.03 -3.41
C MET A 153 20.12 1.23 -4.23
N GLU A 154 20.37 1.20 -5.54
CA GLU A 154 19.98 2.30 -6.45
C GLU A 154 18.46 2.46 -6.50
N ASP A 155 17.71 1.36 -6.54
CA ASP A 155 16.24 1.40 -6.50
C ASP A 155 15.72 1.94 -5.16
N VAL A 156 16.35 1.55 -4.07
CA VAL A 156 16.03 2.09 -2.73
C VAL A 156 16.25 3.60 -2.71
N LEU A 157 17.40 4.08 -3.18
CA LEU A 157 17.70 5.52 -3.23
C LEU A 157 16.78 6.28 -4.21
N GLY A 158 16.24 5.61 -5.21
CA GLY A 158 15.19 6.15 -6.08
C GLY A 158 13.96 6.66 -5.34
N ILE A 159 13.71 6.19 -4.12
CA ILE A 159 12.65 6.72 -3.23
C ILE A 159 12.92 8.20 -2.88
N LYS A 160 14.17 8.51 -2.51
CA LYS A 160 14.61 9.89 -2.27
C LYS A 160 14.45 10.73 -3.52
N ASP A 161 14.90 10.22 -4.67
CA ASP A 161 14.89 10.96 -5.92
C ASP A 161 13.45 11.29 -6.36
N LEU A 162 12.51 10.34 -6.22
CA LEU A 162 11.10 10.59 -6.49
C LEU A 162 10.50 11.63 -5.52
N ALA A 163 10.82 11.55 -4.23
CA ALA A 163 10.38 12.55 -3.25
C ALA A 163 10.92 13.94 -3.55
N TYR A 164 12.17 14.04 -4.05
CA TYR A 164 12.76 15.31 -4.45
C TYR A 164 12.13 15.86 -5.73
N LYS A 165 11.81 15.01 -6.72
CA LYS A 165 11.04 15.44 -7.90
C LYS A 165 9.67 15.98 -7.51
N VAL A 166 8.99 15.37 -6.54
CA VAL A 166 7.74 15.92 -5.97
C VAL A 166 7.98 17.30 -5.34
N LYS A 167 9.05 17.47 -4.58
CA LYS A 167 9.43 18.78 -4.02
C LYS A 167 9.68 19.81 -5.12
N ASP A 168 10.39 19.43 -6.18
CA ASP A 168 10.71 20.33 -7.29
C ASP A 168 9.44 20.80 -8.03
N LYS A 169 8.43 19.95 -8.16
CA LYS A 169 7.10 20.34 -8.69
C LYS A 169 6.44 21.45 -7.84
N PHE A 170 6.70 21.52 -6.55
CA PHE A 170 6.18 22.58 -5.70
C PHE A 170 6.94 23.91 -5.92
N PHE A 171 8.27 23.88 -5.97
CA PHE A 171 9.09 25.10 -6.03
C PHE A 171 9.33 25.65 -7.44
N ASN A 172 9.14 24.84 -8.48
CA ASN A 172 9.28 25.28 -9.89
C ASN A 172 8.05 26.09 -10.40
N ARG A 173 7.06 26.36 -9.53
CA ARG A 173 5.91 27.23 -9.83
C ARG A 173 6.29 28.71 -9.68
N PRO A 174 5.53 29.65 -10.32
CA PRO A 174 5.66 31.06 -10.06
C PRO A 174 5.57 31.38 -8.55
N LYS A 175 6.40 32.28 -8.06
CA LYS A 175 6.47 32.58 -6.62
C LYS A 175 5.12 33.06 -6.05
N GLU A 176 4.33 33.72 -6.85
CA GLU A 176 3.00 34.24 -6.51
C GLU A 176 1.98 33.13 -6.25
N GLU A 177 2.20 31.95 -6.85
CA GLU A 177 1.35 30.78 -6.70
C GLU A 177 1.78 29.86 -5.55
N ILE A 178 2.99 30.07 -5.00
CA ILE A 178 3.51 29.26 -3.89
C ILE A 178 2.87 29.74 -2.59
N LYS A 179 1.85 29.01 -2.14
CA LYS A 179 1.18 29.25 -0.86
C LYS A 179 1.47 28.12 0.12
N GLY A 180 1.70 28.48 1.39
CA GLY A 180 1.89 27.50 2.46
C GLY A 180 3.32 26.93 2.55
N ASN A 181 3.50 25.99 3.46
CA ASN A 181 4.77 25.31 3.73
C ASN A 181 4.70 23.87 3.22
N LEU A 182 5.54 23.53 2.25
CA LEU A 182 5.61 22.16 1.74
C LEU A 182 6.06 21.20 2.84
N LYS A 183 5.35 20.08 2.95
CA LYS A 183 5.71 18.92 3.75
C LYS A 183 5.51 17.63 2.95
N ILE A 184 6.57 16.88 2.74
CA ILE A 184 6.54 15.57 2.11
C ILE A 184 6.89 14.54 3.18
N ASN A 185 5.99 13.60 3.41
CA ASN A 185 6.22 12.48 4.32
C ASN A 185 6.37 11.20 3.48
N ALA A 186 7.59 10.74 3.30
CA ALA A 186 7.86 9.44 2.71
C ALA A 186 7.87 8.37 3.82
N SER A 187 7.19 7.27 3.60
CA SER A 187 7.17 6.13 4.53
C SER A 187 7.42 4.84 3.77
N ALA A 188 8.31 4.00 4.28
CA ALA A 188 8.58 2.69 3.69
C ALA A 188 8.17 1.56 4.65
N SER A 189 7.45 0.57 4.14
CA SER A 189 7.21 -0.70 4.81
C SER A 189 8.19 -1.74 4.30
N CYS A 190 8.57 -2.70 5.15
CA CYS A 190 9.34 -3.85 4.73
C CYS A 190 8.45 -4.78 3.90
N PHE A 191 8.96 -5.27 2.80
CA PHE A 191 8.23 -6.23 1.98
C PHE A 191 8.03 -7.54 2.73
N VAL A 192 6.80 -8.06 2.68
CA VAL A 192 6.42 -9.34 3.25
C VAL A 192 5.82 -10.21 2.16
N PRO A 193 6.43 -11.35 1.81
CA PRO A 193 5.83 -12.31 0.88
C PRO A 193 4.50 -12.83 1.41
N LYS A 194 3.45 -12.75 0.60
CA LYS A 194 2.09 -13.16 1.00
C LYS A 194 1.63 -14.40 0.23
N PRO A 195 0.88 -15.33 0.87
CA PRO A 195 0.17 -16.41 0.17
C PRO A 195 -0.71 -15.90 -0.97
N PHE A 196 -0.92 -16.72 -1.97
CA PHE A 196 -1.76 -16.41 -3.15
C PHE A 196 -1.30 -15.20 -3.96
N THR A 197 -0.02 -14.82 -3.86
CA THR A 197 0.57 -13.77 -4.70
C THR A 197 1.69 -14.34 -5.56
N PRO A 198 2.04 -13.69 -6.69
CA PRO A 198 3.21 -14.04 -7.47
C PRO A 198 4.51 -14.12 -6.64
N PHE A 199 4.59 -13.36 -5.55
CA PHE A 199 5.77 -13.31 -4.69
C PHE A 199 5.73 -14.27 -3.49
N GLN A 200 4.80 -15.22 -3.44
CA GLN A 200 4.70 -16.20 -2.35
C GLN A 200 5.92 -17.13 -2.22
N TRP A 201 6.73 -17.26 -3.28
CA TRP A 201 7.92 -18.11 -3.31
C TRP A 201 9.22 -17.38 -2.98
N VAL A 202 9.23 -16.04 -3.00
CA VAL A 202 10.44 -15.27 -2.75
C VAL A 202 10.83 -15.32 -1.26
N GLU A 203 12.10 -15.15 -1.01
CA GLU A 203 12.65 -14.91 0.32
C GLU A 203 12.29 -13.50 0.82
N GLN A 204 12.29 -13.30 2.11
CA GLN A 204 12.27 -11.97 2.70
C GLN A 204 13.69 -11.54 3.04
N ASP A 205 14.03 -10.27 2.83
CA ASP A 205 15.27 -9.70 3.33
C ASP A 205 15.45 -9.94 4.82
N SER A 206 16.69 -10.06 5.27
CA SER A 206 17.01 -10.11 6.70
C SER A 206 16.70 -8.77 7.38
N MET A 207 16.57 -8.79 8.69
CA MET A 207 16.38 -7.55 9.47
C MET A 207 17.53 -6.56 9.26
N ASP A 208 18.77 -7.06 9.16
CA ASP A 208 19.94 -6.21 8.95
C ASP A 208 19.90 -5.54 7.57
N GLU A 209 19.53 -6.27 6.51
CA GLU A 209 19.35 -5.70 5.18
C GLU A 209 18.26 -4.62 5.16
N PHE A 210 17.13 -4.84 5.83
CA PHE A 210 16.08 -3.82 5.97
C PHE A 210 16.59 -2.57 6.71
N TYR A 211 17.32 -2.75 7.82
CA TYR A 211 17.89 -1.62 8.56
C TYR A 211 18.93 -0.87 7.72
N ASP A 212 19.77 -1.56 6.96
CA ASP A 212 20.78 -0.93 6.11
C ASP A 212 20.14 -0.10 4.98
N LYS A 213 19.10 -0.63 4.33
CA LYS A 213 18.31 0.09 3.33
C LYS A 213 17.66 1.33 3.93
N ALA A 214 16.95 1.17 5.06
CA ALA A 214 16.25 2.28 5.72
C ALA A 214 17.21 3.36 6.23
N LYS A 215 18.32 2.98 6.88
CA LYS A 215 19.33 3.92 7.36
C LYS A 215 20.05 4.64 6.22
N SER A 216 20.24 3.97 5.08
CA SER A 216 20.81 4.60 3.88
C SER A 216 19.90 5.70 3.37
N LEU A 217 18.58 5.45 3.26
CA LEU A 217 17.60 6.47 2.93
C LEU A 217 17.59 7.64 3.93
N GLN A 218 17.62 7.36 5.24
CA GLN A 218 17.67 8.41 6.26
C GLN A 218 18.91 9.29 6.15
N ARG A 219 20.06 8.71 5.82
CA ARG A 219 21.32 9.47 5.62
C ARG A 219 21.30 10.34 4.36
N GLU A 220 20.65 9.86 3.31
CA GLU A 220 20.61 10.53 2.02
C GLU A 220 19.51 11.61 1.91
N ILE A 221 18.41 11.48 2.67
CA ILE A 221 17.36 12.49 2.71
C ILE A 221 17.75 13.58 3.68
N LYS A 222 18.34 14.67 3.16
CA LYS A 222 18.87 15.81 3.96
C LYS A 222 17.94 17.03 3.93
N ASP A 223 16.98 17.07 3.03
CA ASP A 223 16.08 18.20 2.87
C ASP A 223 15.01 18.23 3.97
N LYS A 224 14.92 19.33 4.71
CA LYS A 224 13.97 19.50 5.82
C LYS A 224 12.50 19.46 5.40
N LYS A 225 12.20 19.59 4.10
CA LYS A 225 10.83 19.48 3.57
C LYS A 225 10.39 18.03 3.34
N VAL A 226 11.34 17.10 3.35
CA VAL A 226 11.10 15.67 3.15
C VAL A 226 11.44 14.94 4.45
N SER A 227 10.44 14.38 5.11
CA SER A 227 10.63 13.45 6.24
C SER A 227 10.56 12.02 5.75
N PHE A 228 11.37 11.14 6.32
CA PHE A 228 11.33 9.72 6.03
C PHE A 228 11.12 8.90 7.31
N SER A 229 10.22 7.95 7.25
CA SER A 229 9.98 6.96 8.30
C SER A 229 9.89 5.56 7.70
N TYR A 230 10.12 4.54 8.51
CA TYR A 230 9.97 3.15 8.07
C TYR A 230 9.34 2.30 9.18
N HIS A 231 8.72 1.19 8.77
CA HIS A 231 8.15 0.23 9.71
C HIS A 231 9.25 -0.61 10.35
N GLU A 232 9.00 -1.04 11.58
CA GLU A 232 9.94 -1.87 12.34
C GLU A 232 10.16 -3.24 11.65
N PRO A 233 11.41 -3.55 11.21
CA PRO A 233 11.70 -4.80 10.52
C PRO A 233 11.38 -6.07 11.30
N ARG A 234 11.46 -6.03 12.64
CA ARG A 234 11.15 -7.18 13.51
C ARG A 234 9.67 -7.55 13.45
N LEU A 235 8.76 -6.56 13.34
CA LEU A 235 7.34 -6.81 13.12
C LEU A 235 7.09 -7.46 11.76
N SER A 236 7.73 -6.92 10.71
CA SER A 236 7.61 -7.47 9.36
C SER A 236 8.20 -8.87 9.24
N TYR A 237 9.24 -9.18 10.00
CA TYR A 237 9.77 -10.54 10.10
C TYR A 237 8.75 -11.51 10.70
N LEU A 238 8.16 -11.19 11.84
CA LEU A 238 7.11 -12.03 12.43
C LEU A 238 5.90 -12.15 11.50
N GLU A 239 5.52 -11.07 10.82
CA GLU A 239 4.44 -11.09 9.84
C GLU A 239 4.74 -12.10 8.72
N ALA A 240 5.97 -12.16 8.21
CA ALA A 240 6.36 -13.13 7.19
C ALA A 240 6.32 -14.58 7.72
N VAL A 241 6.79 -14.80 8.95
CA VAL A 241 6.73 -16.10 9.61
C VAL A 241 5.28 -16.60 9.67
N PHE A 242 4.37 -15.80 10.18
CA PHE A 242 2.96 -16.20 10.31
C PHE A 242 2.21 -16.22 8.98
N ALA A 243 2.48 -15.28 8.07
CA ALA A 243 1.84 -15.27 6.75
C ALA A 243 2.18 -16.50 5.91
N ARG A 244 3.40 -17.03 6.06
CA ARG A 244 3.92 -18.16 5.27
C ARG A 244 3.99 -19.47 6.06
N GLY A 245 3.55 -19.43 7.30
CA GLY A 245 3.61 -20.55 8.23
C GLY A 245 2.53 -21.59 8.04
N ASP A 246 2.57 -22.57 8.90
CA ASP A 246 1.57 -23.63 9.00
C ASP A 246 1.17 -23.87 10.47
N ARG A 247 0.35 -24.91 10.69
CA ARG A 247 -0.18 -25.24 12.03
C ARG A 247 0.89 -25.46 13.11
N ARG A 248 2.15 -25.75 12.75
CA ARG A 248 3.24 -25.93 13.70
C ARG A 248 3.49 -24.67 14.51
N LEU A 249 3.26 -23.49 13.92
CA LEU A 249 3.43 -22.19 14.59
C LEU A 249 2.48 -21.98 15.77
N SER A 250 1.41 -22.76 15.89
CA SER A 250 0.48 -22.66 17.03
C SER A 250 1.17 -22.86 18.39
N LYS A 251 2.19 -23.70 18.45
CA LYS A 251 2.97 -23.93 19.68
C LYS A 251 3.73 -22.67 20.11
N ALA A 252 4.42 -22.02 19.16
CA ALA A 252 5.14 -20.77 19.43
C ALA A 252 4.17 -19.65 19.79
N LEU A 253 3.01 -19.55 19.12
CA LEU A 253 1.98 -18.57 19.43
C LEU A 253 1.45 -18.70 20.85
N ILE A 254 1.11 -19.93 21.28
CA ILE A 254 0.67 -20.22 22.66
C ILE A 254 1.78 -19.85 23.65
N ARG A 255 3.01 -20.24 23.36
CA ARG A 255 4.14 -19.96 24.24
C ARG A 255 4.45 -18.47 24.37
N ALA A 256 4.41 -17.72 23.28
CA ALA A 256 4.55 -16.25 23.30
C ALA A 256 3.42 -15.61 24.14
N TRP A 257 2.19 -16.12 23.98
CA TRP A 257 1.05 -15.66 24.79
C TRP A 257 1.26 -15.93 26.28
N GLU A 258 1.76 -17.10 26.67
CA GLU A 258 2.11 -17.44 28.07
C GLU A 258 3.21 -16.53 28.62
N LYS A 259 4.19 -16.14 27.79
CA LYS A 259 5.23 -15.17 28.13
C LYS A 259 4.72 -13.73 28.22
N GLY A 260 3.45 -13.48 27.95
CA GLY A 260 2.82 -12.18 28.10
C GLY A 260 2.82 -11.33 26.83
N CYS A 261 3.15 -11.87 25.65
CA CYS A 261 2.96 -11.15 24.39
C CYS A 261 1.48 -10.85 24.16
N ARG A 262 1.14 -9.58 24.09
CA ARG A 262 -0.21 -9.04 23.90
C ARG A 262 -0.09 -7.76 23.11
N PHE A 263 -1.07 -7.52 22.22
CA PHE A 263 -1.15 -6.27 21.47
C PHE A 263 0.12 -5.90 20.69
N ASP A 264 0.77 -6.88 20.07
CA ASP A 264 2.04 -6.71 19.36
C ASP A 264 1.97 -5.73 18.16
N GLY A 265 0.77 -5.33 17.74
CA GLY A 265 0.56 -4.23 16.79
C GLY A 265 0.89 -2.84 17.36
N TRP A 266 1.06 -2.71 18.67
CA TRP A 266 1.45 -1.48 19.31
C TRP A 266 2.94 -1.52 19.65
N TYR A 267 3.69 -0.54 19.18
CA TYR A 267 5.15 -0.54 19.28
C TYR A 267 5.68 -0.66 20.72
N ASP A 268 5.03 -0.02 21.66
CA ASP A 268 5.36 -0.02 23.09
C ASP A 268 5.00 -1.33 23.81
N MET A 269 4.14 -2.18 23.19
CA MET A 269 3.74 -3.48 23.72
C MET A 269 4.49 -4.64 23.07
N PHE A 270 5.18 -4.37 21.95
CA PHE A 270 5.85 -5.40 21.17
C PHE A 270 7.19 -5.82 21.78
N ASP A 271 7.32 -7.08 22.12
CA ASP A 271 8.55 -7.68 22.69
C ASP A 271 9.08 -8.79 21.79
N PHE A 272 9.98 -8.42 20.90
CA PHE A 272 10.61 -9.36 19.97
C PHE A 272 11.41 -10.46 20.66
N GLY A 273 12.06 -10.16 21.81
CA GLY A 273 12.84 -11.11 22.57
C GLY A 273 11.98 -12.30 23.04
N LYS A 274 10.80 -12.01 23.60
CA LYS A 274 9.86 -13.06 24.03
C LYS A 274 9.38 -13.95 22.88
N TRP A 275 9.21 -13.38 21.68
CA TRP A 275 8.89 -14.17 20.49
C TRP A 275 10.02 -15.10 20.11
N MET A 276 11.27 -14.63 20.11
CA MET A 276 12.43 -15.48 19.82
C MET A 276 12.61 -16.60 20.84
N GLU A 277 12.46 -16.31 22.13
CA GLU A 277 12.45 -17.31 23.17
C GLU A 277 11.33 -18.34 22.99
N ALA A 278 10.12 -17.91 22.60
CA ALA A 278 9.00 -18.82 22.36
C ALA A 278 9.28 -19.76 21.18
N PHE A 279 9.92 -19.31 20.11
CA PHE A 279 10.36 -20.15 19.00
C PHE A 279 11.43 -21.16 19.45
N GLU A 280 12.43 -20.70 20.19
CA GLU A 280 13.50 -21.57 20.71
C GLU A 280 12.94 -22.66 21.65
N GLU A 281 12.14 -22.30 22.65
CA GLU A 281 11.54 -23.24 23.60
C GLU A 281 10.60 -24.26 22.96
N THR A 282 10.02 -23.94 21.82
CA THR A 282 9.13 -24.84 21.07
C THR A 282 9.83 -25.62 19.97
N GLY A 283 11.14 -25.40 19.77
CA GLY A 283 11.95 -26.05 18.74
C GLY A 283 11.51 -25.69 17.32
N ILE A 284 10.97 -24.48 17.12
CA ILE A 284 10.50 -24.01 15.84
C ILE A 284 11.53 -23.00 15.28
N ASP A 285 12.04 -23.30 14.09
CA ASP A 285 12.87 -22.36 13.34
C ASP A 285 11.97 -21.36 12.56
N PRO A 286 11.89 -20.08 12.98
CA PRO A 286 11.08 -19.10 12.28
C PRO A 286 11.64 -18.75 10.89
N ASP A 287 12.96 -18.83 10.67
CA ASP A 287 13.59 -18.57 9.38
C ASP A 287 13.15 -19.54 8.29
N PHE A 288 12.85 -20.78 8.66
CA PHE A 288 12.27 -21.77 7.75
C PHE A 288 10.97 -21.28 7.11
N PHE A 289 10.16 -20.53 7.83
CA PHE A 289 8.89 -20.01 7.33
C PHE A 289 9.05 -18.64 6.66
N GLY A 290 9.71 -17.69 7.32
CA GLY A 290 9.78 -16.30 6.91
C GLY A 290 10.79 -16.01 5.81
N LYS A 291 12.03 -16.47 5.97
CA LYS A 291 13.15 -16.03 5.11
C LYS A 291 13.42 -16.92 3.90
N ARG A 292 13.17 -18.23 3.98
CA ARG A 292 13.65 -19.07 2.90
C ARG A 292 12.91 -18.83 1.58
N LYS A 293 13.64 -18.85 0.48
CA LYS A 293 13.08 -19.01 -0.87
C LYS A 293 12.41 -20.40 -0.98
N ARG A 294 11.31 -20.48 -1.69
CA ARG A 294 10.57 -21.72 -1.97
C ARG A 294 10.63 -22.05 -3.44
N GLU A 295 10.65 -23.33 -3.77
CA GLU A 295 10.60 -23.77 -5.15
C GLU A 295 9.18 -23.61 -5.73
N LEU A 296 9.09 -23.38 -7.05
CA LEU A 296 7.80 -23.14 -7.70
C LEU A 296 6.88 -24.36 -7.71
N ASP A 297 7.46 -25.56 -7.63
CA ASP A 297 6.75 -26.84 -7.59
C ASP A 297 6.48 -27.32 -6.15
N GLU A 298 7.04 -26.65 -5.14
CA GLU A 298 6.79 -26.96 -3.73
C GLU A 298 5.29 -26.90 -3.41
N ILE A 299 4.81 -27.88 -2.63
CA ILE A 299 3.45 -27.84 -2.07
C ILE A 299 3.44 -26.87 -0.89
N LEU A 300 2.69 -25.80 -1.03
CA LEU A 300 2.59 -24.74 -0.03
C LEU A 300 1.46 -25.03 0.97
N PRO A 301 1.59 -24.57 2.23
CA PRO A 301 0.59 -24.82 3.28
C PRO A 301 -0.84 -24.37 2.94
N TRP A 302 -1.01 -23.50 1.97
CA TRP A 302 -2.29 -22.95 1.53
C TRP A 302 -2.75 -23.45 0.16
N ASP A 303 -2.01 -24.34 -0.52
CA ASP A 303 -2.34 -24.83 -1.87
C ASP A 303 -3.68 -25.59 -1.94
N PHE A 304 -4.21 -26.05 -0.79
CA PHE A 304 -5.51 -26.70 -0.71
C PHE A 304 -6.71 -25.73 -0.71
N ILE A 305 -6.46 -24.42 -0.64
CA ILE A 305 -7.49 -23.38 -0.64
C ILE A 305 -7.61 -22.80 -2.06
N ASP A 306 -8.78 -22.96 -2.68
CA ASP A 306 -9.06 -22.33 -3.96
C ASP A 306 -9.60 -20.91 -3.75
N VAL A 307 -8.83 -19.92 -4.20
CA VAL A 307 -9.21 -18.49 -4.18
C VAL A 307 -9.62 -17.98 -5.56
N GLY A 308 -9.80 -18.87 -6.55
CA GLY A 308 -10.16 -18.53 -7.92
C GLY A 308 -8.98 -17.96 -8.74
N VAL A 309 -7.73 -18.05 -8.24
CA VAL A 309 -6.51 -17.68 -8.97
C VAL A 309 -5.60 -18.89 -9.09
N THR A 310 -5.27 -19.28 -10.31
CA THR A 310 -4.52 -20.52 -10.57
C THR A 310 -3.04 -20.38 -10.17
N LYS A 311 -2.43 -21.46 -9.67
CA LYS A 311 -0.97 -21.51 -9.41
C LYS A 311 -0.16 -21.21 -10.69
N ARG A 312 -0.66 -21.68 -11.86
CA ARG A 312 -0.04 -21.40 -13.17
C ARG A 312 0.03 -19.89 -13.44
N TYR A 313 -1.04 -19.16 -13.19
CA TYR A 313 -1.07 -17.70 -13.35
C TYR A 313 -0.05 -17.03 -12.41
N LEU A 314 -0.02 -17.40 -11.13
CA LEU A 314 0.93 -16.84 -10.16
C LEU A 314 2.39 -17.10 -10.57
N ILE A 315 2.71 -18.29 -11.11
CA ILE A 315 4.05 -18.63 -11.63
C ILE A 315 4.37 -17.78 -12.87
N SER A 316 3.42 -17.58 -13.79
CA SER A 316 3.63 -16.72 -14.96
C SER A 316 3.94 -15.29 -14.53
N GLU A 317 3.16 -14.74 -13.61
CA GLU A 317 3.38 -13.40 -13.08
C GLU A 317 4.69 -13.25 -12.29
N TYR A 318 5.11 -14.32 -11.58
CA TYR A 318 6.43 -14.34 -10.95
C TYR A 318 7.56 -14.23 -11.99
N LYS A 319 7.47 -14.98 -13.09
CA LYS A 319 8.46 -14.93 -14.18
C LYS A 319 8.47 -13.56 -14.85
N ASN A 320 7.29 -13.01 -15.16
CA ASN A 320 7.18 -11.65 -15.70
C ASN A 320 7.81 -10.60 -14.77
N ALA A 321 7.68 -10.78 -13.45
CA ALA A 321 8.30 -9.89 -12.48
C ALA A 321 9.83 -9.90 -12.57
N MET A 322 10.43 -11.09 -12.69
CA MET A 322 11.90 -11.22 -12.77
C MET A 322 12.49 -10.57 -14.03
N GLU A 323 11.68 -10.42 -15.07
CA GLU A 323 12.03 -9.73 -16.33
C GLU A 323 11.52 -8.28 -16.38
N ALA A 324 10.94 -7.76 -15.29
CA ALA A 324 10.30 -6.44 -15.21
C ALA A 324 9.23 -6.20 -16.30
N LEU A 325 8.59 -7.27 -16.79
CA LEU A 325 7.51 -7.18 -17.76
C LEU A 325 6.19 -6.80 -17.07
N ILE A 326 5.46 -5.86 -17.65
CA ILE A 326 4.16 -5.43 -17.12
C ILE A 326 3.03 -6.30 -17.64
N THR A 327 2.03 -6.52 -16.80
CA THR A 327 0.75 -7.16 -17.15
C THR A 327 -0.37 -6.11 -17.08
N PRO A 328 -1.21 -6.00 -18.10
CA PRO A 328 -2.26 -4.98 -18.13
C PRO A 328 -3.34 -5.24 -17.06
N ASP A 329 -4.18 -4.22 -16.82
CA ASP A 329 -5.38 -4.32 -15.99
C ASP A 329 -6.29 -5.45 -16.49
N CYS A 330 -6.83 -6.27 -15.61
CA CYS A 330 -7.62 -7.45 -16.00
C CYS A 330 -8.97 -7.11 -16.66
N ARG A 331 -9.40 -5.84 -16.65
CA ARG A 331 -10.53 -5.36 -17.47
C ARG A 331 -10.18 -5.28 -18.95
N LEU A 332 -8.89 -5.12 -19.28
CA LEU A 332 -8.41 -5.02 -20.65
C LEU A 332 -8.06 -6.41 -21.22
N ASN A 333 -7.46 -7.26 -20.40
CA ASN A 333 -7.08 -8.61 -20.81
C ASN A 333 -7.02 -9.55 -19.58
N CYS A 334 -7.80 -10.62 -19.62
CA CYS A 334 -7.77 -11.65 -18.59
C CYS A 334 -6.69 -12.69 -18.92
N THR A 335 -5.69 -12.82 -18.06
CA THR A 335 -4.56 -13.75 -18.21
C THR A 335 -4.57 -14.92 -17.21
N ASN A 336 -5.61 -15.00 -16.37
CA ASN A 336 -5.79 -16.07 -15.37
C ASN A 336 -6.38 -17.34 -16.01
#